data_501bc2dbe1cfcda5650098bf5b3e06e4
#
_entry.id   501bc2dbe1cfcda5650098bf5b3e06e4
#
_cell.length_a   1.000
_cell.length_b   1.000
_cell.length_c   1.000
_cell.angle_alpha   90.00
_cell.angle_beta   90.00
_cell.angle_gamma   90.00
#
_symmetry.space_group_name_H-M   'P 1'
#
loop_
_entity.id
_entity.type
_entity.pdbx_description
1 polymer ?
#
loop_
_entity_poly.entity_id
_entity_poly.type
_entity_poly.pdbx_seq_one_letter_code
_entity_poly.pdbx_strand_id
1 'polypeptide(L)'
;SAEEPVDQDFVKGPVGDALGDLDFWLTNRGAPRLRLLKNNLTRSANSSWLTISLQGSTCNRDAIGAVLEFTIAGRKQTRVLRAGEGFQSQSSKRIHFGLGALPRGEKGQLTVHWPGSGIETIRDLLPGNHYHLKQGSPPRPDASSPPDLVAGSFPASAPTEQARVVLTQRVPTPVLGYVDFSGALQKYDPSDTGGRPTLINLWASWCTPCVAELEDFSDHHASLKAKNLRTLALTIEAVSDDGSKPDLGDAKKLVRKSKFPFQVGVTDANGLRLLTVLHSKIFSRERPLPLPTSFLVDKHGQLAVIYRGPVKLAQLLSDLDLLEAAPVVVFKAAFPFPSSDDLDL
;
A
#
# COMPACT_ATOMS: atom_id res chain seq x y z
N SER A 1 21.57 -9.20 -10.75
CA SER A 1 21.91 -9.06 -9.33
C SER A 1 20.66 -9.42 -8.54
N ALA A 2 20.73 -10.55 -7.84
CA ALA A 2 19.66 -11.04 -6.98
C ALA A 2 19.43 -10.00 -5.87
N GLU A 3 18.20 -9.48 -5.77
CA GLU A 3 17.76 -8.76 -4.58
C GLU A 3 17.67 -9.79 -3.44
N GLU A 4 18.45 -9.57 -2.40
CA GLU A 4 18.34 -10.35 -1.17
C GLU A 4 16.90 -10.26 -0.64
N PRO A 5 16.33 -11.38 -0.15
CA PRO A 5 15.02 -11.34 0.48
C PRO A 5 15.11 -10.45 1.72
N VAL A 6 14.36 -9.36 1.73
CA VAL A 6 14.16 -8.53 2.93
C VAL A 6 13.54 -9.42 3.98
N ASP A 7 14.32 -9.72 5.01
CA ASP A 7 13.92 -10.53 6.16
C ASP A 7 12.62 -9.97 6.74
N GLN A 8 11.52 -10.74 6.62
CA GLN A 8 10.18 -10.35 7.06
C GLN A 8 9.95 -10.78 8.51
N ASP A 9 10.92 -10.56 9.38
CA ASP A 9 10.66 -10.68 10.81
C ASP A 9 9.73 -9.55 11.27
N PHE A 10 8.45 -9.83 11.21
CA PHE A 10 7.44 -9.00 11.86
C PHE A 10 7.75 -8.91 13.34
N VAL A 11 8.03 -7.69 13.75
CA VAL A 11 8.50 -7.31 15.07
C VAL A 11 7.69 -7.95 16.20
N LYS A 12 8.29 -8.88 16.90
CA LYS A 12 7.87 -9.31 18.23
C LYS A 12 8.48 -8.33 19.24
N GLY A 13 7.72 -7.31 19.63
CA GLY A 13 8.16 -6.38 20.68
C GLY A 13 7.23 -5.19 20.83
N PRO A 14 7.20 -4.55 22.01
CA PRO A 14 6.35 -3.41 22.29
C PRO A 14 6.73 -2.23 21.38
N VAL A 15 5.73 -1.53 20.88
CA VAL A 15 5.89 -0.24 20.19
C VAL A 15 6.27 0.79 21.23
N GLY A 16 7.51 1.26 21.18
CA GLY A 16 8.11 2.04 22.25
C GLY A 16 8.48 1.11 23.40
N ASP A 17 9.59 0.40 23.25
CA ASP A 17 10.10 -0.45 24.32
C ASP A 17 10.47 0.39 25.55
N ALA A 18 10.67 -0.27 26.69
CA ALA A 18 11.11 0.35 27.94
C ALA A 18 12.44 1.11 27.82
N LEU A 19 13.07 1.06 26.64
CA LEU A 19 14.32 1.71 26.29
C LEU A 19 14.11 3.14 25.79
N GLY A 20 12.86 3.60 25.50
CA GLY A 20 12.55 4.94 25.03
C GLY A 20 13.05 5.24 23.60
N ASP A 21 13.11 4.23 22.75
CA ASP A 21 13.39 4.40 21.34
C ASP A 21 12.17 4.96 20.60
N LEU A 22 12.44 5.72 19.57
CA LEU A 22 11.38 6.21 18.68
C LEU A 22 11.30 5.30 17.46
N ASP A 23 10.12 4.71 17.26
CA ASP A 23 9.78 3.92 16.09
C ASP A 23 9.01 4.77 15.08
N PHE A 24 9.01 4.35 13.82
CA PHE A 24 8.26 5.02 12.77
C PHE A 24 7.09 4.17 12.29
N TRP A 25 5.91 4.77 12.26
CA TRP A 25 4.76 4.22 11.58
C TRP A 25 4.62 4.90 10.22
N LEU A 26 4.61 4.11 9.17
CA LEU A 26 4.45 4.58 7.82
C LEU A 26 3.12 4.07 7.27
N THR A 27 2.29 5.00 6.79
CA THR A 27 1.14 4.66 5.97
C THR A 27 1.51 4.81 4.51
N ASN A 28 1.06 3.87 3.68
CA ASN A 28 1.34 3.86 2.27
C ASN A 28 0.04 3.63 1.48
N ARG A 29 -0.11 4.25 0.32
CA ARG A 29 -1.25 4.00 -0.58
C ARG A 29 -1.22 2.62 -1.21
N GLY A 30 -0.03 2.02 -1.32
CA GLY A 30 0.13 0.64 -1.78
C GLY A 30 0.16 -0.35 -0.61
N ALA A 31 0.23 -1.65 -0.91
CA ALA A 31 0.44 -2.68 0.09
C ALA A 31 1.94 -2.81 0.43
N PRO A 32 2.28 -3.10 1.69
CA PRO A 32 1.41 -3.07 2.85
C PRO A 32 1.06 -1.62 3.23
N ARG A 33 -0.20 -1.37 3.60
CA ARG A 33 -0.69 -0.01 3.90
C ARG A 33 -0.10 0.58 5.17
N LEU A 34 0.25 -0.26 6.13
CA LEU A 34 0.86 0.13 7.39
C LEU A 34 2.18 -0.61 7.56
N ARG A 35 3.23 0.13 7.88
CA ARG A 35 4.55 -0.41 8.21
C ARG A 35 5.00 0.18 9.53
N LEU A 36 5.48 -0.67 10.41
CA LEU A 36 6.19 -0.27 11.60
C LEU A 36 7.69 -0.50 11.35
N LEU A 37 8.46 0.57 11.39
CA LEU A 37 9.92 0.51 11.37
C LEU A 37 10.42 0.61 12.80
N LYS A 38 10.88 -0.51 13.34
CA LYS A 38 11.46 -0.56 14.68
C LYS A 38 12.88 0.00 14.63
N ASN A 39 13.19 0.84 15.61
CA ASN A 39 14.54 1.32 15.81
C ASN A 39 15.38 0.23 16.51
N ASN A 40 16.27 -0.39 15.76
CA ASN A 40 17.17 -1.43 16.27
C ASN A 40 18.59 -0.89 16.53
N LEU A 41 18.76 0.42 16.68
CA LEU A 41 20.08 0.98 16.98
C LEU A 41 20.55 0.48 18.35
N THR A 42 21.76 -0.11 18.36
CA THR A 42 22.42 -0.52 19.60
C THR A 42 22.78 0.75 20.37
N ARG A 43 22.16 0.92 21.54
CA ARG A 43 22.50 2.03 22.43
C ARG A 43 23.85 1.83 23.10
N SER A 44 24.60 2.89 23.27
CA SER A 44 25.66 2.86 24.27
C SER A 44 25.06 2.75 25.66
N ALA A 45 25.69 2.03 26.57
CA ALA A 45 25.20 1.80 27.93
C ALA A 45 24.89 3.10 28.71
N ASN A 46 25.35 4.26 28.24
CA ASN A 46 25.18 5.57 28.85
C ASN A 46 24.21 6.48 28.13
N SER A 47 23.51 5.98 27.07
CA SER A 47 22.52 6.81 26.36
C SER A 47 21.28 7.05 27.22
N SER A 48 20.95 8.32 27.38
CA SER A 48 19.82 8.77 28.21
C SER A 48 18.76 9.49 27.38
N TRP A 49 17.54 9.47 27.87
CA TRP A 49 16.40 10.10 27.22
C TRP A 49 15.41 10.60 28.30
N LEU A 50 14.47 11.44 27.88
CA LEU A 50 13.34 11.90 28.70
C LEU A 50 12.13 12.09 27.80
N THR A 51 10.95 11.70 28.26
CA THR A 51 9.71 11.95 27.52
C THR A 51 8.70 12.67 28.39
N ILE A 52 8.04 13.66 27.80
CA ILE A 52 7.08 14.52 28.48
C ILE A 52 5.74 14.48 27.75
N SER A 53 4.66 14.22 28.48
CA SER A 53 3.28 14.48 28.05
C SER A 53 2.71 15.67 28.83
N LEU A 54 1.99 16.56 28.14
CA LEU A 54 1.41 17.76 28.75
C LEU A 54 -0.11 17.68 28.78
N GLN A 55 -0.68 18.24 29.87
CA GLN A 55 -2.11 18.48 30.01
C GLN A 55 -2.34 19.91 30.48
N GLY A 56 -2.98 20.73 29.67
CA GLY A 56 -3.40 22.09 30.05
C GLY A 56 -4.56 22.09 31.03
N SER A 57 -4.59 23.07 31.91
CA SER A 57 -5.70 23.36 32.86
C SER A 57 -6.35 24.70 32.54
N THR A 58 -5.55 25.73 32.23
CA THR A 58 -6.01 27.10 31.90
C THR A 58 -5.79 27.44 30.43
N CYS A 59 -5.10 26.55 29.66
CA CYS A 59 -4.97 26.59 28.20
C CYS A 59 -5.74 25.44 27.56
N ASN A 60 -5.52 25.19 26.25
CA ASN A 60 -6.11 24.03 25.61
C ASN A 60 -5.64 22.73 26.29
N ARG A 61 -6.56 21.74 26.40
CA ARG A 61 -6.33 20.51 27.15
C ARG A 61 -5.05 19.77 26.72
N ASP A 62 -4.77 19.73 25.46
CA ASP A 62 -3.64 19.01 24.91
C ASP A 62 -2.35 19.85 24.89
N ALA A 63 -2.42 21.10 25.44
CA ALA A 63 -1.31 22.06 25.51
C ALA A 63 -0.65 22.33 24.13
N ILE A 64 -1.40 22.21 23.03
CA ILE A 64 -0.90 22.51 21.69
C ILE A 64 -0.41 23.96 21.63
N GLY A 65 0.83 24.16 21.17
CA GLY A 65 1.51 25.46 21.15
C GLY A 65 2.46 25.66 22.34
N ALA A 66 2.50 24.74 23.31
CA ALA A 66 3.48 24.81 24.39
C ALA A 66 4.91 24.70 23.88
N VAL A 67 5.80 25.52 24.47
CA VAL A 67 7.24 25.44 24.23
C VAL A 67 7.92 24.88 25.47
N LEU A 68 8.72 23.81 25.28
CA LEU A 68 9.44 23.14 26.34
C LEU A 68 10.92 23.39 26.18
N GLU A 69 11.57 23.89 27.20
CA GLU A 69 13.00 24.10 27.27
C GLU A 69 13.58 23.18 28.35
N PHE A 70 14.27 22.16 27.97
CA PHE A 70 14.91 21.21 28.88
C PHE A 70 16.40 21.46 28.97
N THR A 71 16.90 21.67 30.19
CA THR A 71 18.31 21.91 30.47
C THR A 71 18.86 20.83 31.39
N ILE A 72 19.96 20.20 30.96
CA ILE A 72 20.67 19.16 31.73
C ILE A 72 22.16 19.18 31.36
N ALA A 73 23.03 19.02 32.35
CA ALA A 73 24.50 19.05 32.17
C ALA A 73 24.98 20.22 31.31
N GLY A 74 24.43 21.43 31.55
CA GLY A 74 24.78 22.64 30.79
C GLY A 74 24.26 22.72 29.36
N ARG A 75 23.55 21.70 28.86
CA ARG A 75 22.96 21.67 27.53
C ARG A 75 21.47 21.97 27.57
N LYS A 76 21.00 22.86 26.70
CA LYS A 76 19.59 23.24 26.54
C LYS A 76 19.04 22.69 25.25
N GLN A 77 17.85 22.08 25.31
CA GLN A 77 17.08 21.68 24.16
C GLN A 77 15.69 22.30 24.22
N THR A 78 15.21 22.77 23.07
CA THR A 78 13.88 23.36 22.95
C THR A 78 13.02 22.49 22.03
N ARG A 79 11.78 22.25 22.42
CA ARG A 79 10.74 21.53 21.65
C ARG A 79 9.44 22.31 21.70
N VAL A 80 8.65 22.17 20.64
CA VAL A 80 7.31 22.78 20.55
C VAL A 80 6.29 21.66 20.36
N LEU A 81 5.24 21.66 21.17
CA LEU A 81 4.14 20.73 20.99
C LEU A 81 3.20 21.22 19.88
N ARG A 82 3.14 20.47 18.79
CA ARG A 82 2.35 20.79 17.61
C ARG A 82 1.16 19.83 17.45
N ALA A 83 0.09 20.29 16.81
CA ALA A 83 -1.08 19.47 16.52
C ALA A 83 -0.83 18.48 15.36
N GLY A 84 0.06 18.83 14.47
CA GLY A 84 0.48 18.02 13.33
C GLY A 84 1.79 18.55 12.76
N GLU A 85 2.49 17.69 12.04
CA GLU A 85 3.78 18.02 11.41
C GLU A 85 3.86 17.33 10.03
N GLY A 86 4.47 18.04 9.06
CA GLY A 86 4.64 17.54 7.71
C GLY A 86 3.33 17.43 6.92
N PHE A 87 3.39 16.71 5.80
CA PHE A 87 2.24 16.50 4.92
C PHE A 87 1.49 15.22 5.31
N GLN A 88 0.24 15.36 5.78
CA GLN A 88 -0.62 14.24 6.19
C GLN A 88 0.04 13.31 7.24
N SER A 89 0.86 13.89 8.12
CA SER A 89 1.54 13.17 9.18
C SER A 89 1.31 13.83 10.54
N GLN A 90 1.56 13.09 11.60
CA GLN A 90 1.48 13.57 12.97
C GLN A 90 2.50 12.85 13.82
N SER A 91 3.26 13.61 14.61
CA SER A 91 4.09 13.06 15.68
C SER A 91 3.27 12.76 16.91
N SER A 92 3.77 11.88 17.78
CA SER A 92 3.17 11.67 19.09
C SER A 92 3.13 12.98 19.88
N LYS A 93 2.07 13.20 20.65
CA LYS A 93 2.00 14.31 21.62
C LYS A 93 2.95 14.12 22.81
N ARG A 94 3.61 12.98 22.92
CA ARG A 94 4.73 12.76 23.84
C ARG A 94 5.98 13.41 23.25
N ILE A 95 6.53 14.39 23.94
CA ILE A 95 7.71 15.12 23.51
C ILE A 95 8.93 14.37 23.99
N HIS A 96 9.79 13.97 23.08
CA HIS A 96 11.01 13.22 23.35
C HIS A 96 12.24 14.13 23.35
N PHE A 97 13.09 13.95 24.36
CA PHE A 97 14.42 14.55 24.47
C PHE A 97 15.48 13.45 24.48
N GLY A 98 16.23 13.32 23.40
CA GLY A 98 17.44 12.49 23.36
C GLY A 98 18.57 13.23 24.05
N LEU A 99 19.15 12.68 25.10
CA LEU A 99 20.08 13.38 25.99
C LEU A 99 21.54 12.94 25.77
N GLY A 100 21.75 11.82 25.06
CA GLY A 100 23.07 11.24 24.89
C GLY A 100 23.63 10.67 26.20
N ALA A 101 24.94 10.59 26.29
CA ALA A 101 25.60 10.11 27.51
C ALA A 101 25.55 11.17 28.61
N LEU A 102 25.12 10.73 29.80
CA LEU A 102 25.02 11.55 31.01
C LEU A 102 25.68 10.83 32.19
N PRO A 103 26.24 11.60 33.19
CA PRO A 103 26.65 11.04 34.46
C PRO A 103 25.43 10.38 35.18
N ARG A 104 25.71 9.38 36.00
CA ARG A 104 24.64 8.74 36.82
C ARG A 104 24.06 9.72 37.82
N GLY A 105 22.72 9.75 37.92
CA GLY A 105 22.01 10.60 38.86
C GLY A 105 21.90 12.06 38.43
N GLU A 106 22.40 12.44 37.26
CA GLU A 106 22.24 13.79 36.70
C GLU A 106 20.76 14.13 36.58
N LYS A 107 20.37 15.33 37.04
CA LYS A 107 19.00 15.79 37.03
C LYS A 107 18.87 17.01 36.12
N GLY A 108 17.74 17.07 35.42
CA GLY A 108 17.44 18.18 34.52
C GLY A 108 16.35 19.12 35.07
N GLN A 109 16.30 20.31 34.46
CA GLN A 109 15.27 21.29 34.66
C GLN A 109 14.49 21.50 33.38
N LEU A 110 13.16 21.48 33.49
CA LEU A 110 12.25 21.76 32.40
C LEU A 110 11.52 23.09 32.67
N THR A 111 11.56 23.98 31.68
CA THR A 111 10.70 25.17 31.64
C THR A 111 9.64 24.96 30.58
N VAL A 112 8.37 25.07 30.96
CA VAL A 112 7.21 24.96 30.07
C VAL A 112 6.57 26.35 29.92
N HIS A 113 6.55 26.85 28.70
CA HIS A 113 5.77 28.03 28.34
C HIS A 113 4.41 27.52 27.82
N TRP A 114 3.39 27.70 28.67
CA TRP A 114 2.03 27.29 28.37
C TRP A 114 1.34 28.27 27.41
N PRO A 115 0.55 27.80 26.43
CA PRO A 115 -0.11 28.67 25.45
C PRO A 115 -1.04 29.65 26.14
N GLY A 116 -0.69 30.96 26.09
CA GLY A 116 -1.52 32.04 26.65
C GLY A 116 -1.66 32.04 28.19
N SER A 117 -0.91 31.22 28.95
CA SER A 117 -1.19 30.99 30.37
C SER A 117 0.04 30.85 31.29
N GLY A 118 1.14 31.49 30.92
CA GLY A 118 2.29 31.62 31.83
C GLY A 118 3.38 30.57 31.64
N ILE A 119 4.34 30.60 32.56
CA ILE A 119 5.56 29.79 32.52
C ILE A 119 5.65 29.00 33.81
N GLU A 120 5.96 27.71 33.72
CA GLU A 120 6.25 26.83 34.84
C GLU A 120 7.66 26.25 34.71
N THR A 121 8.36 26.17 35.86
CA THR A 121 9.69 25.52 35.92
C THR A 121 9.62 24.33 36.86
N ILE A 122 9.94 23.15 36.29
CA ILE A 122 9.99 21.88 37.01
C ILE A 122 11.47 21.46 37.11
N ARG A 123 11.89 21.17 38.33
CA ARG A 123 13.27 20.79 38.63
C ARG A 123 13.37 19.32 38.99
N ASP A 124 14.58 18.84 39.06
CA ASP A 124 14.91 17.48 39.53
C ASP A 124 14.33 16.34 38.67
N LEU A 125 14.09 16.55 37.38
CA LEU A 125 13.67 15.51 36.47
C LEU A 125 14.83 14.53 36.16
N LEU A 126 14.58 13.25 36.41
CA LEU A 126 15.55 12.20 36.15
C LEU A 126 15.38 11.67 34.73
N PRO A 127 16.49 11.58 33.94
CA PRO A 127 16.49 10.88 32.67
C PRO A 127 16.06 9.41 32.78
N GLY A 128 15.67 8.83 31.63
CA GLY A 128 15.19 7.45 31.59
C GLY A 128 13.73 7.28 32.02
N ASN A 129 12.97 8.37 32.13
CA ASN A 129 11.59 8.34 32.59
C ASN A 129 10.64 9.02 31.63
N HIS A 130 9.39 8.58 31.68
CA HIS A 130 8.23 9.28 31.13
C HIS A 130 7.58 10.10 32.24
N TYR A 131 7.28 11.37 31.97
CA TYR A 131 6.55 12.23 32.90
C TYR A 131 5.27 12.74 32.26
N HIS A 132 4.18 12.70 33.06
CA HIS A 132 2.95 13.42 32.77
C HIS A 132 2.93 14.70 33.58
N LEU A 133 2.84 15.87 32.91
CA LEU A 133 2.79 17.18 33.50
C LEU A 133 1.42 17.79 33.26
N LYS A 134 0.64 17.92 34.34
CA LYS A 134 -0.59 18.71 34.34
C LYS A 134 -0.26 20.11 34.81
N GLN A 135 -0.68 21.13 34.04
CA GLN A 135 -0.46 22.53 34.37
C GLN A 135 -0.88 22.88 35.81
N GLY A 136 0.01 23.47 36.57
CA GLY A 136 -0.21 23.83 37.99
C GLY A 136 -0.11 22.65 38.95
N SER A 137 0.41 21.50 38.55
CA SER A 137 0.53 20.31 39.40
C SER A 137 1.95 19.72 39.35
N PRO A 138 2.38 19.04 40.44
CA PRO A 138 3.68 18.36 40.43
C PRO A 138 3.78 17.31 39.30
N PRO A 139 4.98 17.10 38.76
CA PRO A 139 5.21 16.08 37.75
C PRO A 139 4.90 14.68 38.28
N ARG A 140 4.24 13.86 37.50
CA ARG A 140 3.98 12.45 37.83
C ARG A 140 4.75 11.55 36.85
N PRO A 141 5.52 10.59 37.38
CA PRO A 141 6.03 9.52 36.48
C PRO A 141 4.84 8.84 35.79
N ASP A 142 4.91 8.69 34.48
CA ASP A 142 3.93 7.94 33.71
C ASP A 142 4.37 6.48 33.69
N ALA A 143 3.79 5.69 34.58
CA ALA A 143 4.05 4.26 34.69
C ALA A 143 3.31 3.43 33.62
N SER A 144 2.61 4.06 32.70
CA SER A 144 1.95 3.34 31.60
C SER A 144 3.00 2.72 30.69
N SER A 145 3.23 1.43 30.87
CA SER A 145 3.89 0.65 29.84
C SER A 145 3.06 0.70 28.57
N PRO A 146 3.66 0.92 27.39
CA PRO A 146 2.94 0.75 26.15
C PRO A 146 2.35 -0.66 26.12
N PRO A 147 1.14 -0.83 25.59
CA PRO A 147 0.56 -2.17 25.46
C PRO A 147 1.52 -3.03 24.64
N ASP A 148 1.76 -4.24 25.11
CA ASP A 148 2.46 -5.24 24.31
C ASP A 148 1.65 -5.45 23.04
N LEU A 149 2.16 -4.94 21.92
CA LEU A 149 1.62 -5.29 20.63
C LEU A 149 1.99 -6.76 20.39
N VAL A 150 1.09 -7.64 20.76
CA VAL A 150 1.15 -9.03 20.33
C VAL A 150 0.94 -8.98 18.81
N ALA A 151 2.03 -9.09 18.05
CA ALA A 151 1.93 -9.29 16.62
C ALA A 151 1.11 -10.57 16.41
N GLY A 152 -0.14 -10.45 16.02
CA GLY A 152 -0.89 -11.57 15.52
C GLY A 152 -0.07 -12.16 14.37
N SER A 153 0.15 -13.46 14.36
CA SER A 153 0.72 -14.17 13.23
C SER A 153 -0.30 -14.06 12.09
N PHE A 154 -0.26 -12.95 11.36
CA PHE A 154 -0.92 -12.93 10.05
C PHE A 154 -0.06 -13.80 9.14
N PRO A 155 -0.66 -14.78 8.43
CA PRO A 155 0.08 -15.49 7.41
C PRO A 155 0.71 -14.43 6.49
N ALA A 156 2.01 -14.57 6.23
CA ALA A 156 2.70 -13.71 5.27
C ALA A 156 1.84 -13.69 4.00
N SER A 157 1.45 -12.49 3.56
CA SER A 157 0.74 -12.36 2.29
C SER A 157 1.60 -13.08 1.25
N ALA A 158 0.98 -14.00 0.50
CA ALA A 158 1.66 -14.66 -0.59
C ALA A 158 2.41 -13.62 -1.44
N PRO A 159 3.61 -13.93 -1.92
CA PRO A 159 4.37 -13.02 -2.76
C PRO A 159 3.44 -12.42 -3.82
N THR A 160 3.47 -11.12 -3.99
CA THR A 160 2.51 -10.35 -4.81
C THR A 160 2.71 -10.54 -6.31
N GLU A 161 3.22 -11.68 -6.74
CA GLU A 161 3.27 -12.06 -8.15
C GLU A 161 1.88 -12.25 -8.75
N GLN A 162 0.87 -12.47 -7.90
CA GLN A 162 -0.53 -12.61 -8.29
C GLN A 162 -1.40 -11.71 -7.43
N ALA A 163 -1.61 -10.49 -7.86
CA ALA A 163 -2.51 -9.58 -7.17
C ALA A 163 -3.83 -9.46 -7.95
N ARG A 164 -4.93 -9.76 -7.28
CA ARG A 164 -6.29 -9.48 -7.72
C ARG A 164 -6.80 -8.23 -7.00
N VAL A 165 -7.30 -7.26 -7.75
CA VAL A 165 -7.88 -6.04 -7.20
C VAL A 165 -9.28 -5.84 -7.74
N VAL A 166 -10.28 -5.99 -6.89
CA VAL A 166 -11.68 -5.66 -7.19
C VAL A 166 -11.90 -4.19 -6.92
N LEU A 167 -12.47 -3.48 -7.88
CA LEU A 167 -12.76 -2.05 -7.76
C LEU A 167 -14.16 -1.88 -7.14
N THR A 168 -14.22 -1.23 -5.99
CA THR A 168 -15.49 -0.84 -5.36
C THR A 168 -16.21 0.23 -6.17
N GLN A 169 -15.46 1.09 -6.83
CA GLN A 169 -15.95 2.06 -7.81
C GLN A 169 -15.36 1.72 -9.17
N ARG A 170 -16.21 1.31 -10.09
CA ARG A 170 -15.83 1.01 -11.46
C ARG A 170 -15.41 2.28 -12.21
N VAL A 171 -14.46 2.16 -13.12
CA VAL A 171 -13.95 3.28 -13.91
C VAL A 171 -14.08 2.99 -15.41
N PRO A 172 -14.35 4.00 -16.26
CA PRO A 172 -14.44 3.81 -17.69
C PRO A 172 -13.13 3.25 -18.27
N THR A 173 -13.24 2.25 -19.16
CA THR A 173 -12.10 1.73 -19.91
C THR A 173 -11.86 2.61 -21.15
N PRO A 174 -10.61 2.85 -21.58
CA PRO A 174 -10.34 3.56 -22.80
C PRO A 174 -10.70 2.74 -24.06
N VAL A 175 -10.94 3.43 -25.17
CA VAL A 175 -10.97 2.80 -26.50
C VAL A 175 -9.54 2.34 -26.83
N LEU A 176 -9.39 1.09 -27.27
CA LEU A 176 -8.10 0.50 -27.63
C LEU A 176 -8.09 0.12 -29.11
N GLY A 177 -7.18 0.73 -29.87
CA GLY A 177 -6.82 0.26 -31.20
C GLY A 177 -5.88 -0.93 -31.10
N TYR A 178 -6.04 -1.89 -31.98
CA TYR A 178 -5.11 -3.01 -32.12
C TYR A 178 -5.10 -3.56 -33.55
N VAL A 179 -4.08 -4.32 -33.87
CA VAL A 179 -4.00 -5.01 -35.17
C VAL A 179 -4.18 -6.50 -34.93
N ASP A 180 -5.07 -7.16 -35.63
CA ASP A 180 -5.17 -8.61 -35.55
C ASP A 180 -4.03 -9.32 -36.31
N PHE A 181 -3.88 -10.62 -36.10
CA PHE A 181 -2.79 -11.37 -36.76
C PHE A 181 -2.98 -11.57 -38.28
N SER A 182 -4.11 -11.14 -38.85
CA SER A 182 -4.28 -11.02 -40.34
C SER A 182 -3.74 -9.69 -40.88
N GLY A 183 -3.46 -8.72 -39.99
CA GLY A 183 -3.01 -7.37 -40.32
C GLY A 183 -4.15 -6.35 -40.39
N ALA A 184 -5.38 -6.73 -40.06
CA ALA A 184 -6.52 -5.85 -40.08
C ALA A 184 -6.54 -4.96 -38.81
N LEU A 185 -6.80 -3.66 -38.99
CA LEU A 185 -7.03 -2.72 -37.88
C LEU A 185 -8.37 -3.03 -37.24
N GLN A 186 -8.33 -3.19 -35.94
CA GLN A 186 -9.46 -3.51 -35.08
C GLN A 186 -9.56 -2.47 -33.95
N LYS A 187 -10.70 -2.45 -33.30
CA LYS A 187 -10.97 -1.55 -32.19
C LYS A 187 -11.75 -2.28 -31.09
N TYR A 188 -11.30 -2.16 -29.86
CA TYR A 188 -12.13 -2.39 -28.67
C TYR A 188 -12.76 -1.06 -28.27
N ASP A 189 -14.09 -1.02 -28.26
CA ASP A 189 -14.85 0.16 -27.85
C ASP A 189 -15.69 -0.21 -26.64
N PRO A 190 -15.42 0.39 -25.46
CA PRO A 190 -16.16 0.09 -24.24
C PRO A 190 -17.63 0.55 -24.30
N SER A 191 -18.01 1.44 -25.23
CA SER A 191 -19.41 1.84 -25.45
C SER A 191 -20.19 0.84 -26.30
N ASP A 192 -19.47 -0.08 -26.98
CA ASP A 192 -20.04 -1.14 -27.84
C ASP A 192 -19.54 -2.53 -27.40
N THR A 193 -19.94 -2.93 -26.21
CA THR A 193 -19.59 -4.25 -25.65
C THR A 193 -20.51 -5.37 -26.19
N GLY A 194 -21.59 -5.01 -26.85
CA GLY A 194 -22.66 -5.94 -27.22
C GLY A 194 -23.35 -6.58 -26.00
N GLY A 195 -23.34 -5.87 -24.85
CA GLY A 195 -23.90 -6.35 -23.59
C GLY A 195 -23.12 -7.47 -22.92
N ARG A 196 -21.83 -7.65 -23.27
CA ARG A 196 -20.97 -8.73 -22.75
C ARG A 196 -19.79 -8.18 -21.95
N PRO A 197 -19.45 -8.80 -20.82
CA PRO A 197 -18.20 -8.51 -20.15
C PRO A 197 -17.00 -8.89 -21.04
N THR A 198 -15.89 -8.17 -20.87
CA THR A 198 -14.67 -8.39 -21.66
C THR A 198 -13.47 -8.57 -20.72
N LEU A 199 -12.69 -9.62 -20.95
CA LEU A 199 -11.36 -9.77 -20.34
C LEU A 199 -10.33 -9.29 -21.37
N ILE A 200 -9.63 -8.18 -21.05
CA ILE A 200 -8.50 -7.68 -21.83
C ILE A 200 -7.24 -8.23 -21.17
N ASN A 201 -6.51 -9.10 -21.84
CA ASN A 201 -5.31 -9.74 -21.33
C ASN A 201 -4.10 -9.24 -22.10
N LEU A 202 -3.06 -8.79 -21.38
CA LEU A 202 -1.77 -8.39 -21.93
C LEU A 202 -0.78 -9.55 -21.79
N TRP A 203 -0.15 -9.93 -22.87
CA TRP A 203 0.74 -11.08 -22.93
C TRP A 203 1.93 -10.87 -23.87
N ALA A 204 2.90 -11.78 -23.82
CA ALA A 204 3.98 -11.89 -24.78
C ALA A 204 4.37 -13.37 -25.01
N SER A 205 4.91 -13.71 -26.18
CA SER A 205 5.26 -15.10 -26.52
C SER A 205 6.42 -15.64 -25.67
N TRP A 206 7.31 -14.79 -25.22
CA TRP A 206 8.43 -15.13 -24.32
C TRP A 206 8.01 -15.24 -22.84
N CYS A 207 6.79 -14.85 -22.50
CA CYS A 207 6.26 -14.89 -21.14
C CYS A 207 5.60 -16.26 -20.88
N THR A 208 6.35 -17.22 -20.34
CA THR A 208 5.85 -18.58 -20.04
C THR A 208 4.53 -18.59 -19.26
N PRO A 209 4.36 -17.84 -18.14
CA PRO A 209 3.08 -17.83 -17.43
C PRO A 209 1.93 -17.25 -18.25
N CYS A 210 2.19 -16.32 -19.19
CA CYS A 210 1.17 -15.78 -20.07
C CYS A 210 0.66 -16.86 -21.04
N VAL A 211 1.58 -17.62 -21.63
CA VAL A 211 1.23 -18.69 -22.58
C VAL A 211 0.39 -19.76 -21.89
N ALA A 212 0.82 -20.20 -20.69
CA ALA A 212 0.08 -21.18 -19.90
C ALA A 212 -1.35 -20.69 -19.54
N GLU A 213 -1.50 -19.41 -19.20
CA GLU A 213 -2.81 -18.79 -18.92
C GLU A 213 -3.72 -18.78 -20.16
N LEU A 214 -3.18 -18.41 -21.35
CA LEU A 214 -3.95 -18.41 -22.59
C LEU A 214 -4.35 -19.82 -23.02
N GLU A 215 -3.51 -20.81 -22.80
CA GLU A 215 -3.82 -22.23 -23.02
C GLU A 215 -4.94 -22.70 -22.09
N ASP A 216 -4.88 -22.37 -20.78
CA ASP A 216 -5.95 -22.67 -19.80
C ASP A 216 -7.29 -22.02 -20.22
N PHE A 217 -7.28 -20.77 -20.67
CA PHE A 217 -8.47 -20.10 -21.19
C PHE A 217 -9.01 -20.77 -22.47
N SER A 218 -8.13 -21.29 -23.32
CA SER A 218 -8.49 -22.03 -24.53
C SER A 218 -9.16 -23.34 -24.18
N ASP A 219 -8.58 -24.13 -23.31
CA ASP A 219 -9.09 -25.42 -22.87
C ASP A 219 -10.46 -25.31 -22.19
N HIS A 220 -10.68 -24.21 -21.49
CA HIS A 220 -11.92 -23.93 -20.78
C HIS A 220 -12.82 -22.90 -21.47
N HIS A 221 -12.62 -22.66 -22.76
CA HIS A 221 -13.38 -21.66 -23.51
C HIS A 221 -14.90 -21.85 -23.44
N ALA A 222 -15.38 -23.11 -23.39
CA ALA A 222 -16.80 -23.40 -23.24
C ALA A 222 -17.40 -22.82 -21.97
N SER A 223 -16.68 -22.90 -20.84
CA SER A 223 -17.10 -22.32 -19.55
C SER A 223 -17.11 -20.79 -19.57
N LEU A 224 -16.10 -20.18 -20.18
CA LEU A 224 -16.03 -18.73 -20.36
C LEU A 224 -17.14 -18.20 -21.26
N LYS A 225 -17.43 -18.92 -22.35
CA LYS A 225 -18.52 -18.62 -23.27
C LYS A 225 -19.89 -18.76 -22.61
N ALA A 226 -20.08 -19.76 -21.73
CA ALA A 226 -21.32 -19.93 -20.97
C ALA A 226 -21.61 -18.74 -20.04
N LYS A 227 -20.56 -18.06 -19.54
CA LYS A 227 -20.64 -16.80 -18.79
C LYS A 227 -20.72 -15.56 -19.70
N ASN A 228 -20.89 -15.74 -21.00
CA ASN A 228 -20.97 -14.68 -22.00
C ASN A 228 -19.70 -13.79 -22.07
N LEU A 229 -18.55 -14.29 -21.58
CA LEU A 229 -17.30 -13.53 -21.57
C LEU A 229 -16.71 -13.42 -22.97
N ARG A 230 -16.33 -12.20 -23.36
CA ARG A 230 -15.46 -11.91 -24.48
C ARG A 230 -14.00 -11.86 -23.98
N THR A 231 -13.10 -12.62 -24.56
CA THR A 231 -11.66 -12.54 -24.29
C THR A 231 -10.95 -11.86 -25.44
N LEU A 232 -10.15 -10.83 -25.11
CA LEU A 232 -9.30 -10.09 -26.04
C LEU A 232 -7.86 -10.16 -25.52
N ALA A 233 -7.03 -10.99 -26.13
CA ALA A 233 -5.62 -11.15 -25.76
C ALA A 233 -4.73 -10.31 -26.68
N LEU A 234 -4.06 -9.31 -26.11
CA LEU A 234 -3.22 -8.35 -26.82
C LEU A 234 -1.75 -8.56 -26.47
N THR A 235 -0.92 -8.93 -27.48
CA THR A 235 0.52 -8.96 -27.25
C THR A 235 1.12 -7.57 -27.26
N ILE A 236 2.09 -7.35 -26.39
CA ILE A 236 2.84 -6.10 -26.27
C ILE A 236 4.11 -6.07 -27.13
N GLU A 237 4.44 -7.12 -27.87
CA GLU A 237 5.72 -7.31 -28.59
C GLU A 237 5.91 -6.34 -29.78
N ALA A 238 4.88 -5.59 -30.16
CA ALA A 238 5.02 -4.50 -31.12
C ALA A 238 5.52 -3.18 -30.48
N VAL A 239 5.60 -3.11 -29.15
CA VAL A 239 6.04 -1.91 -28.44
C VAL A 239 7.45 -2.15 -27.95
N SER A 240 8.42 -1.48 -28.57
CA SER A 240 9.82 -1.48 -28.15
C SER A 240 10.20 -0.14 -27.54
N ASP A 241 10.87 -0.16 -26.38
CA ASP A 241 11.36 1.06 -25.71
C ASP A 241 12.60 1.65 -26.41
N ASP A 242 13.28 0.86 -27.23
CA ASP A 242 14.56 1.21 -27.87
C ASP A 242 14.43 1.59 -29.36
N GLY A 243 13.19 1.66 -29.90
CA GLY A 243 12.94 1.96 -31.30
C GLY A 243 13.30 0.83 -32.29
N SER A 244 13.59 -0.37 -31.78
CA SER A 244 13.82 -1.56 -32.63
C SER A 244 12.55 -1.95 -33.39
N LYS A 245 12.71 -2.60 -34.55
CA LYS A 245 11.55 -3.11 -35.26
C LYS A 245 10.90 -4.25 -34.48
N PRO A 246 9.54 -4.22 -34.32
CA PRO A 246 8.82 -5.27 -33.62
C PRO A 246 9.09 -6.64 -34.26
N ASP A 247 9.50 -7.62 -33.48
CA ASP A 247 9.55 -9.00 -33.89
C ASP A 247 8.34 -9.77 -33.37
N LEU A 248 7.37 -10.00 -34.21
CA LEU A 248 6.16 -10.76 -33.92
C LEU A 248 6.25 -12.22 -34.36
N GLY A 249 7.45 -12.70 -34.75
CA GLY A 249 7.63 -14.01 -35.32
C GLY A 249 7.15 -15.13 -34.41
N ASP A 250 7.54 -15.08 -33.14
CA ASP A 250 7.18 -16.13 -32.18
C ASP A 250 5.73 -16.01 -31.72
N ALA A 251 5.19 -14.80 -31.53
CA ALA A 251 3.77 -14.59 -31.24
C ALA A 251 2.89 -15.16 -32.41
N LYS A 252 3.25 -14.90 -33.67
CA LYS A 252 2.55 -15.44 -34.83
C LYS A 252 2.60 -16.96 -34.88
N LYS A 253 3.76 -17.57 -34.61
CA LYS A 253 3.91 -19.02 -34.52
C LYS A 253 3.00 -19.61 -33.46
N LEU A 254 3.01 -19.02 -32.24
CA LEU A 254 2.20 -19.45 -31.11
C LEU A 254 0.71 -19.41 -31.46
N VAL A 255 0.21 -18.27 -31.94
CA VAL A 255 -1.21 -18.08 -32.27
C VAL A 255 -1.67 -19.09 -33.36
N ARG A 256 -0.84 -19.33 -34.38
CA ARG A 256 -1.13 -20.32 -35.42
C ARG A 256 -1.17 -21.75 -34.88
N LYS A 257 -0.26 -22.09 -33.98
CA LYS A 257 -0.16 -23.43 -33.38
C LYS A 257 -1.34 -23.69 -32.43
N SER A 258 -1.61 -22.76 -31.52
CA SER A 258 -2.61 -22.94 -30.44
C SER A 258 -4.04 -22.71 -30.91
N LYS A 259 -4.26 -21.99 -32.03
CA LYS A 259 -5.59 -21.70 -32.60
C LYS A 259 -6.59 -21.23 -31.55
N PHE A 260 -6.19 -20.25 -30.75
CA PHE A 260 -7.02 -19.74 -29.66
C PHE A 260 -8.44 -19.43 -30.11
N PRO A 261 -9.48 -19.88 -29.36
CA PRO A 261 -10.89 -19.72 -29.73
C PRO A 261 -11.46 -18.33 -29.45
N PHE A 262 -10.61 -17.38 -29.06
CA PHE A 262 -10.95 -16.00 -28.72
C PHE A 262 -10.16 -15.01 -29.57
N GLN A 263 -10.46 -13.71 -29.40
CA GLN A 263 -9.81 -12.65 -30.14
C GLN A 263 -8.36 -12.47 -29.67
N VAL A 264 -7.43 -12.44 -30.59
CA VAL A 264 -6.02 -12.18 -30.37
C VAL A 264 -5.55 -11.07 -31.31
N GLY A 265 -4.68 -10.20 -30.78
CA GLY A 265 -4.15 -9.08 -31.54
C GLY A 265 -2.86 -8.53 -30.97
N VAL A 266 -2.40 -7.47 -31.58
CA VAL A 266 -1.17 -6.76 -31.27
C VAL A 266 -1.55 -5.35 -30.84
N THR A 267 -1.25 -4.95 -29.60
CA THR A 267 -1.46 -3.57 -29.18
C THR A 267 -0.35 -2.66 -29.68
N ASP A 268 -0.69 -1.41 -29.93
CA ASP A 268 0.29 -0.38 -30.24
C ASP A 268 0.78 0.34 -28.95
N ALA A 269 1.77 1.23 -29.10
CA ALA A 269 2.32 2.00 -28.00
C ALA A 269 1.24 2.88 -27.31
N ASN A 270 0.24 3.37 -28.05
CA ASN A 270 -0.82 4.18 -27.48
C ASN A 270 -1.78 3.35 -26.61
N GLY A 271 -2.19 2.17 -27.09
CA GLY A 271 -3.04 1.24 -26.34
C GLY A 271 -2.37 0.78 -25.04
N LEU A 272 -1.08 0.39 -25.11
CA LEU A 272 -0.31 0.03 -23.93
C LEU A 272 -0.18 1.20 -22.94
N ARG A 273 0.10 2.42 -23.44
CA ARG A 273 0.18 3.64 -22.63
C ARG A 273 -1.14 3.92 -21.92
N LEU A 274 -2.28 3.82 -22.61
CA LEU A 274 -3.59 4.04 -22.01
C LEU A 274 -3.88 3.07 -20.87
N LEU A 275 -3.61 1.78 -21.06
CA LEU A 275 -3.76 0.76 -20.01
C LEU A 275 -2.77 0.96 -18.84
N THR A 276 -1.54 1.36 -19.13
CA THR A 276 -0.55 1.71 -18.12
C THR A 276 -0.98 2.91 -17.29
N VAL A 277 -1.49 3.97 -17.93
CA VAL A 277 -2.02 5.15 -17.23
C VAL A 277 -3.23 4.76 -16.36
N LEU A 278 -4.16 3.98 -16.88
CA LEU A 278 -5.31 3.49 -16.11
C LEU A 278 -4.87 2.71 -14.87
N HIS A 279 -3.96 1.76 -15.04
CA HIS A 279 -3.37 0.99 -13.95
C HIS A 279 -2.65 1.90 -12.94
N SER A 280 -1.78 2.81 -13.41
CA SER A 280 -1.01 3.72 -12.54
C SER A 280 -1.90 4.65 -11.72
N LYS A 281 -3.02 5.11 -12.30
CA LYS A 281 -4.00 5.93 -11.58
C LYS A 281 -4.71 5.17 -10.47
N ILE A 282 -5.08 3.92 -10.72
CA ILE A 282 -5.75 3.06 -9.72
C ILE A 282 -4.79 2.71 -8.58
N PHE A 283 -3.56 2.35 -8.90
CA PHE A 283 -2.57 1.94 -7.90
C PHE A 283 -1.76 3.11 -7.32
N SER A 284 -1.90 4.32 -7.86
CA SER A 284 -1.07 5.50 -7.51
C SER A 284 0.43 5.20 -7.58
N ARG A 285 0.85 4.41 -8.56
CA ARG A 285 2.25 4.00 -8.79
C ARG A 285 2.57 4.00 -10.27
N GLU A 286 3.67 4.66 -10.63
CA GLU A 286 4.25 4.62 -11.96
C GLU A 286 5.24 3.44 -12.04
N ARG A 287 4.76 2.30 -12.48
CA ARG A 287 5.57 1.12 -12.75
C ARG A 287 5.09 0.47 -14.04
N PRO A 288 5.99 -0.17 -14.81
CA PRO A 288 5.59 -0.98 -15.95
C PRO A 288 4.56 -2.02 -15.53
N LEU A 289 3.65 -2.32 -16.44
CA LEU A 289 2.69 -3.41 -16.23
C LEU A 289 3.44 -4.75 -16.21
N PRO A 290 3.29 -5.56 -15.15
CA PRO A 290 3.83 -6.92 -15.17
C PRO A 290 3.08 -7.76 -16.20
N LEU A 291 3.70 -8.82 -16.69
CA LEU A 291 3.04 -9.79 -17.56
C LEU A 291 2.84 -11.14 -16.85
N PRO A 292 1.69 -11.78 -17.04
CA PRO A 292 0.47 -11.22 -17.64
C PRO A 292 -0.19 -10.17 -16.75
N THR A 293 -0.93 -9.25 -17.35
CA THR A 293 -1.89 -8.38 -16.66
C THR A 293 -3.22 -8.43 -17.38
N SER A 294 -4.30 -8.66 -16.63
CA SER A 294 -5.64 -8.73 -17.19
C SER A 294 -6.57 -7.70 -16.56
N PHE A 295 -7.47 -7.16 -17.37
CA PHE A 295 -8.49 -6.20 -17.01
C PHE A 295 -9.87 -6.79 -17.28
N LEU A 296 -10.65 -7.06 -16.24
CA LEU A 296 -12.03 -7.51 -16.39
C LEU A 296 -12.95 -6.31 -16.44
N VAL A 297 -13.58 -6.12 -17.57
CA VAL A 297 -14.49 -5.03 -17.90
C VAL A 297 -15.91 -5.56 -17.94
N ASP A 298 -16.86 -4.85 -17.35
CA ASP A 298 -18.26 -5.23 -17.33
C ASP A 298 -18.98 -4.97 -18.68
N LYS A 299 -20.24 -5.36 -18.76
CA LYS A 299 -21.08 -5.17 -19.94
C LYS A 299 -21.35 -3.71 -20.32
N HIS A 300 -21.03 -2.76 -19.43
CA HIS A 300 -21.18 -1.32 -19.65
C HIS A 300 -19.84 -0.64 -19.99
N GLY A 301 -18.79 -1.43 -20.23
CA GLY A 301 -17.45 -0.91 -20.56
C GLY A 301 -16.68 -0.34 -19.35
N GLN A 302 -17.11 -0.70 -18.14
CA GLN A 302 -16.47 -0.23 -16.91
C GLN A 302 -15.50 -1.29 -16.37
N LEU A 303 -14.28 -0.89 -16.06
CA LEU A 303 -13.30 -1.76 -15.42
C LEU A 303 -13.76 -2.12 -14.01
N ALA A 304 -13.82 -3.39 -13.71
CA ALA A 304 -14.28 -3.94 -12.44
C ALA A 304 -13.18 -4.67 -11.65
N VAL A 305 -12.31 -5.42 -12.33
CA VAL A 305 -11.21 -6.17 -11.67
C VAL A 305 -9.93 -6.05 -12.47
N ILE A 306 -8.81 -5.91 -11.76
CA ILE A 306 -7.46 -5.99 -12.33
C ILE A 306 -6.75 -7.20 -11.76
N TYR A 307 -6.15 -8.00 -12.63
CA TYR A 307 -5.28 -9.10 -12.26
C TYR A 307 -3.84 -8.77 -12.67
N ARG A 308 -2.93 -8.94 -11.73
CA ARG A 308 -1.48 -8.84 -11.96
C ARG A 308 -0.88 -10.23 -11.77
N GLY A 309 -0.27 -10.78 -12.80
CA GLY A 309 0.11 -12.17 -12.85
C GLY A 309 -1.02 -13.08 -13.36
N PRO A 310 -0.74 -14.39 -13.50
CA PRO A 310 -1.69 -15.35 -14.08
C PRO A 310 -3.00 -15.45 -13.28
N VAL A 311 -4.11 -15.50 -14.00
CA VAL A 311 -5.45 -15.63 -13.43
C VAL A 311 -5.86 -17.09 -13.39
N LYS A 312 -6.28 -17.60 -12.25
CA LYS A 312 -6.87 -18.93 -12.16
C LYS A 312 -8.31 -18.91 -12.69
N LEU A 313 -8.67 -19.86 -13.53
CA LEU A 313 -10.00 -19.96 -14.13
C LEU A 313 -11.14 -19.87 -13.08
N ALA A 314 -11.01 -20.60 -11.97
CA ALA A 314 -12.03 -20.60 -10.91
C ALA A 314 -12.23 -19.19 -10.33
N GLN A 315 -11.14 -18.42 -10.18
CA GLN A 315 -11.21 -17.04 -9.70
C GLN A 315 -11.88 -16.13 -10.73
N LEU A 316 -11.55 -16.27 -12.01
CA LEU A 316 -12.16 -15.49 -13.10
C LEU A 316 -13.68 -15.76 -13.17
N LEU A 317 -14.10 -17.03 -13.07
CA LEU A 317 -15.51 -17.41 -13.10
C LEU A 317 -16.27 -16.81 -11.89
N SER A 318 -15.67 -16.84 -10.71
CA SER A 318 -16.23 -16.19 -9.51
C SER A 318 -16.33 -14.67 -9.68
N ASP A 319 -15.32 -14.03 -10.29
CA ASP A 319 -15.32 -12.59 -10.50
C ASP A 319 -16.32 -12.13 -11.56
N LEU A 320 -16.65 -12.98 -12.52
CA LEU A 320 -17.76 -12.71 -13.45
C LEU A 320 -19.10 -12.61 -12.72
N ASP A 321 -19.32 -13.39 -11.66
CA ASP A 321 -20.51 -13.30 -10.84
C ASP A 321 -20.57 -12.01 -10.01
N LEU A 322 -19.42 -11.45 -9.63
CA LEU A 322 -19.33 -10.14 -8.95
C LEU A 322 -19.74 -8.96 -9.83
N LEU A 323 -19.72 -9.11 -11.16
CA LEU A 323 -20.11 -8.02 -12.06
C LEU A 323 -21.59 -7.62 -11.90
N GLU A 324 -22.44 -8.57 -11.51
CA GLU A 324 -23.87 -8.37 -11.31
C GLU A 324 -24.26 -8.41 -9.80
N ALA A 325 -23.29 -8.53 -8.91
CA ALA A 325 -23.52 -8.64 -7.47
C ALA A 325 -23.91 -7.29 -6.85
N ALA A 326 -24.61 -7.34 -5.71
CA ALA A 326 -24.94 -6.16 -4.94
C ALA A 326 -23.65 -5.42 -4.46
N PRO A 327 -23.69 -4.08 -4.30
CA PRO A 327 -22.51 -3.29 -3.91
C PRO A 327 -21.81 -3.78 -2.64
N VAL A 328 -22.57 -4.28 -1.65
CA VAL A 328 -22.01 -4.82 -0.40
C VAL A 328 -21.17 -6.08 -0.65
N VAL A 329 -21.58 -6.95 -1.58
CA VAL A 329 -20.81 -8.15 -1.95
C VAL A 329 -19.52 -7.76 -2.68
N VAL A 330 -19.60 -6.80 -3.61
CA VAL A 330 -18.41 -6.24 -4.29
C VAL A 330 -17.47 -5.61 -3.29
N PHE A 331 -17.99 -4.85 -2.33
CA PHE A 331 -17.20 -4.22 -1.28
C PHE A 331 -16.45 -5.27 -0.44
N LYS A 332 -17.14 -6.31 0.04
CA LYS A 332 -16.51 -7.43 0.77
C LYS A 332 -15.43 -8.12 -0.06
N ALA A 333 -15.69 -8.37 -1.34
CA ALA A 333 -14.72 -8.99 -2.25
C ALA A 333 -13.49 -8.12 -2.55
N ALA A 334 -13.60 -6.80 -2.40
CA ALA A 334 -12.52 -5.84 -2.59
C ALA A 334 -11.59 -5.72 -1.36
N PHE A 335 -12.02 -6.19 -0.19
CA PHE A 335 -11.24 -6.13 1.04
C PHE A 335 -10.32 -7.36 1.16
N PRO A 336 -9.00 -7.15 1.32
CA PRO A 336 -8.05 -8.27 1.42
C PRO A 336 -7.97 -8.87 2.83
N PHE A 337 -8.84 -8.47 3.78
CA PHE A 337 -8.76 -8.92 5.16
C PHE A 337 -9.65 -10.12 5.44
N PRO A 338 -9.16 -11.17 6.12
CA PRO A 338 -9.94 -12.37 6.46
C PRO A 338 -11.16 -12.11 7.35
N SER A 339 -11.18 -10.97 8.06
CA SER A 339 -12.28 -10.58 8.97
C SER A 339 -13.41 -9.81 8.30
N SER A 340 -13.45 -9.77 6.96
CA SER A 340 -14.55 -9.09 6.24
C SER A 340 -15.91 -9.75 6.44
N ASP A 341 -15.95 -10.97 6.96
CA ASP A 341 -17.20 -11.69 7.24
C ASP A 341 -17.89 -11.19 8.53
N ASP A 342 -17.14 -10.50 9.42
CA ASP A 342 -17.65 -9.97 10.69
C ASP A 342 -18.05 -8.48 10.62
N LEU A 343 -17.94 -7.85 9.46
CA LEU A 343 -18.43 -6.49 9.28
C LEU A 343 -19.95 -6.53 9.05
N ASP A 344 -20.72 -6.42 10.12
CA ASP A 344 -22.14 -6.04 10.07
C ASP A 344 -22.23 -4.59 9.55
N LEU A 345 -22.43 -4.45 8.23
CA LEU A 345 -22.72 -3.18 7.56
C LEU A 345 -24.20 -3.04 7.26
#